data_37cbca2ce2a2b9e0a2fb94d6488b47c6
#
_entry.id   37cbca2ce2a2b9e0a2fb94d6488b47c6
#
_cell.length_a   1.000
_cell.length_b   1.000
_cell.length_c   1.000
_cell.angle_alpha   90.00
_cell.angle_beta   90.00
_cell.angle_gamma   90.00
#
_symmetry.space_group_name_H-M   'P 1'
#
loop_
_entity.id
_entity.type
_entity.pdbx_description
1 polymer ?
#
loop_
_entity_poly.entity_id
_entity_poly.type
_entity_poly.pdbx_seq_one_letter_code
_entity_poly.pdbx_strand_id
1 'polypeptide(L)'
;MWFDEMGNINGKTLMLLPGTACDYQANFAAVLDRLGEQYHLICVNYDGFDASNLVFPDILTVVDKIEQYVIQNHGGRLDGAIGSSLGSTFVGQLIMRRKVHIDHGIFGSPDLDQS
;
A
#
# COMPACT_ATOMS: atom_id res chain seq x y z
N MET A 1 -10.72 -5.09 5.74
CA MET A 1 -9.57 -4.25 5.35
C MET A 1 -9.58 -2.96 6.15
N TRP A 2 -8.45 -2.57 6.67
CA TRP A 2 -8.33 -1.28 7.32
C TRP A 2 -6.98 -0.64 6.99
N PHE A 3 -6.86 0.64 7.35
CA PHE A 3 -5.67 1.44 7.07
C PHE A 3 -5.16 2.03 8.38
N ASP A 4 -3.90 1.74 8.70
CA ASP A 4 -3.24 2.33 9.86
C ASP A 4 -2.33 3.44 9.39
N GLU A 5 -2.47 4.62 10.00
CA GLU A 5 -1.60 5.75 9.67
C GLU A 5 -0.66 6.02 10.82
N MET A 6 0.60 6.25 10.48
CA MET A 6 1.65 6.43 11.48
C MET A 6 2.79 7.23 10.90
N GLY A 7 3.76 7.53 11.73
CA GLY A 7 4.97 8.21 11.29
C GLY A 7 4.84 9.72 11.35
N ASN A 8 5.63 10.41 10.53
CA ASN A 8 5.73 11.86 10.57
C ASN A 8 4.58 12.49 9.79
N ILE A 9 3.60 13.04 10.49
CA ILE A 9 2.41 13.61 9.86
C ILE A 9 2.73 14.79 8.96
N ASN A 10 3.89 15.41 9.14
CA ASN A 10 4.33 16.53 8.30
C ASN A 10 5.17 16.09 7.11
N GLY A 11 5.47 14.81 7.01
CA GLY A 11 6.25 14.28 5.90
C GLY A 11 5.39 13.96 4.69
N LYS A 12 6.06 13.56 3.62
CA LYS A 12 5.35 13.08 2.45
C LYS A 12 4.60 11.80 2.77
N THR A 13 3.51 11.56 2.08
CA THR A 13 2.63 10.43 2.35
C THR A 13 3.00 9.23 1.49
N LEU A 14 3.30 8.12 2.14
CA LEU A 14 3.59 6.85 1.48
C LEU A 14 2.57 5.80 1.90
N MET A 15 2.05 5.04 0.95
CA MET A 15 1.19 3.90 1.25
C MET A 15 2.02 2.63 1.11
N LEU A 16 1.90 1.74 2.11
CA LEU A 16 2.58 0.46 2.12
C LEU A 16 1.56 -0.64 1.90
N LEU A 17 1.72 -1.40 0.83
CA LEU A 17 0.80 -2.46 0.45
C LEU A 17 1.51 -3.80 0.57
N PRO A 18 1.18 -4.59 1.60
CA PRO A 18 1.88 -5.83 1.86
C PRO A 18 1.55 -6.92 0.85
N GLY A 19 2.30 -8.00 0.93
CA GLY A 19 2.15 -9.12 0.04
C GLY A 19 1.12 -10.11 0.50
N THR A 20 1.18 -11.26 -0.13
CA THR A 20 0.23 -12.36 0.05
C THR A 20 0.24 -12.89 1.46
N ALA A 21 -0.95 -13.00 2.06
CA ALA A 21 -1.16 -13.61 3.38
C ALA A 21 -0.32 -12.99 4.48
N CYS A 22 0.15 -11.76 4.27
CA CYS A 22 0.94 -11.03 5.25
C CYS A 22 0.26 -9.70 5.56
N ASP A 23 0.46 -9.23 6.80
CA ASP A 23 0.07 -7.86 7.10
C ASP A 23 1.29 -6.96 6.83
N TYR A 24 1.07 -5.64 6.92
CA TYR A 24 2.15 -4.70 6.66
C TYR A 24 3.29 -4.84 7.65
N GLN A 25 2.98 -5.25 8.88
CA GLN A 25 4.02 -5.39 9.91
C GLN A 25 4.98 -6.50 9.53
N ALA A 26 4.47 -7.62 9.02
CA ALA A 26 5.33 -8.72 8.61
C ALA A 26 6.19 -8.34 7.41
N ASN A 27 5.61 -7.63 6.43
CA ASN A 27 6.32 -7.28 5.20
C ASN A 27 7.30 -6.12 5.37
N PHE A 28 6.96 -5.16 6.22
CA PHE A 28 7.70 -3.90 6.27
C PHE A 28 8.34 -3.63 7.63
N ALA A 29 8.35 -4.63 8.53
CA ALA A 29 8.83 -4.44 9.90
C ALA A 29 10.24 -3.82 9.94
N ALA A 30 11.10 -4.24 9.04
CA ALA A 30 12.49 -3.77 9.04
C ALA A 30 12.62 -2.29 8.68
N VAL A 31 11.62 -1.72 8.00
CA VAL A 31 11.73 -0.35 7.48
C VAL A 31 10.72 0.61 8.08
N LEU A 32 9.73 0.11 8.83
CA LEU A 32 8.66 0.98 9.36
C LEU A 32 9.20 2.13 10.20
N ASP A 33 10.09 1.83 11.13
CA ASP A 33 10.62 2.87 12.01
C ASP A 33 11.42 3.89 11.24
N ARG A 34 12.22 3.44 10.29
CA ARG A 34 13.08 4.32 9.52
C ARG A 34 12.27 5.21 8.59
N LEU A 35 11.30 4.62 7.89
CA LEU A 35 10.44 5.40 7.01
C LEU A 35 9.56 6.35 7.81
N GLY A 36 9.09 5.91 8.95
CA GLY A 36 8.20 6.73 9.78
C GLY A 36 8.85 7.99 10.33
N GLU A 37 10.19 8.04 10.38
CA GLU A 37 10.87 9.24 10.82
C GLU A 37 10.71 10.39 9.82
N GLN A 38 10.59 10.07 8.54
CA GLN A 38 10.56 11.07 7.48
C GLN A 38 9.22 11.18 6.78
N TYR A 39 8.42 10.11 6.81
CA TYR A 39 7.21 10.02 5.99
C TYR A 39 5.99 9.74 6.84
N HIS A 40 4.86 10.23 6.36
CA HIS A 40 3.56 9.82 6.87
C HIS A 40 3.21 8.51 6.17
N LEU A 41 3.04 7.44 6.95
CA LEU A 41 2.82 6.11 6.41
C LEU A 41 1.35 5.72 6.51
N ILE A 42 0.79 5.22 5.41
CA ILE A 42 -0.53 4.60 5.38
C ILE A 42 -0.28 3.13 5.14
N CYS A 43 -0.56 2.31 6.15
CA CYS A 43 -0.27 0.88 6.09
C CYS A 43 -1.57 0.12 5.85
N VAL A 44 -1.65 -0.59 4.73
CA VAL A 44 -2.84 -1.32 4.35
C VAL A 44 -2.85 -2.68 5.02
N ASN A 45 -3.99 -3.05 5.59
CA ASN A 45 -4.19 -4.36 6.19
C ASN A 45 -5.39 -5.03 5.53
N TYR A 46 -5.16 -6.18 4.91
CA TYR A 46 -6.18 -6.90 4.17
C TYR A 46 -6.95 -7.89 5.05
N ASP A 47 -7.20 -7.53 6.28
CA ASP A 47 -7.83 -8.43 7.24
C ASP A 47 -8.90 -9.29 6.59
N GLY A 48 -8.81 -10.59 6.84
CA GLY A 48 -9.77 -11.53 6.31
C GLY A 48 -9.52 -11.96 4.87
N PHE A 49 -8.50 -11.43 4.21
CA PHE A 49 -8.19 -11.84 2.85
C PHE A 49 -7.29 -13.07 2.84
N ASP A 50 -7.71 -14.06 2.08
CA ASP A 50 -6.86 -15.16 1.68
C ASP A 50 -6.44 -14.89 0.23
N ALA A 51 -5.20 -14.47 0.07
CA ALA A 51 -4.72 -14.06 -1.25
C ALA A 51 -4.73 -15.20 -2.26
N SER A 52 -4.68 -16.46 -1.79
CA SER A 52 -4.72 -17.61 -2.71
C SER A 52 -6.08 -17.76 -3.38
N ASN A 53 -7.12 -17.16 -2.83
CA ASN A 53 -8.46 -17.22 -3.38
C ASN A 53 -8.86 -15.97 -4.16
N LEU A 54 -7.95 -15.00 -4.29
CA LEU A 54 -8.27 -13.78 -5.01
C LEU A 54 -8.35 -14.04 -6.50
N VAL A 55 -9.43 -13.57 -7.11
CA VAL A 55 -9.60 -13.57 -8.55
C VAL A 55 -9.66 -12.11 -9.01
N PHE A 56 -9.61 -11.89 -10.33
CA PHE A 56 -9.53 -10.55 -10.87
C PHE A 56 -10.62 -9.58 -10.35
N PRO A 57 -11.90 -9.98 -10.26
CA PRO A 57 -12.91 -9.09 -9.69
C PRO A 57 -12.63 -8.70 -8.24
N ASP A 58 -12.07 -9.61 -7.44
CA ASP A 58 -11.74 -9.31 -6.05
C ASP A 58 -10.60 -8.31 -5.96
N ILE A 59 -9.64 -8.41 -6.87
CA ILE A 59 -8.54 -7.45 -6.95
C ILE A 59 -9.10 -6.05 -7.18
N LEU A 60 -10.04 -5.92 -8.11
CA LEU A 60 -10.64 -4.63 -8.41
C LEU A 60 -11.45 -4.09 -7.22
N THR A 61 -12.09 -4.97 -6.47
CA THR A 61 -12.82 -4.56 -5.26
C THR A 61 -11.86 -3.96 -4.23
N VAL A 62 -10.72 -4.60 -4.03
CA VAL A 62 -9.70 -4.09 -3.11
C VAL A 62 -9.18 -2.74 -3.59
N VAL A 63 -8.89 -2.63 -4.87
CA VAL A 63 -8.39 -1.39 -5.46
C VAL A 63 -9.42 -0.26 -5.28
N ASP A 64 -10.70 -0.55 -5.49
CA ASP A 64 -11.76 0.44 -5.27
C ASP A 64 -11.75 0.96 -3.84
N LYS A 65 -11.61 0.09 -2.86
CA LYS A 65 -11.58 0.48 -1.46
C LYS A 65 -10.38 1.37 -1.15
N ILE A 66 -9.23 1.03 -1.71
CA ILE A 66 -8.02 1.83 -1.53
C ILE A 66 -8.22 3.21 -2.15
N GLU A 67 -8.76 3.26 -3.36
CA GLU A 67 -9.01 4.54 -4.04
C GLU A 67 -9.95 5.41 -3.24
N GLN A 68 -11.03 4.84 -2.73
CA GLN A 68 -11.98 5.60 -1.93
C GLN A 68 -11.34 6.16 -0.67
N TYR A 69 -10.51 5.37 -0.01
CA TYR A 69 -9.81 5.83 1.18
C TYR A 69 -8.89 7.03 0.86
N VAL A 70 -8.12 6.92 -0.21
CA VAL A 70 -7.20 7.98 -0.60
C VAL A 70 -7.96 9.25 -0.99
N ILE A 71 -9.04 9.09 -1.75
CA ILE A 71 -9.85 10.24 -2.17
C ILE A 71 -10.48 10.93 -0.97
N GLN A 72 -11.03 10.17 -0.03
CA GLN A 72 -11.75 10.74 1.11
C GLN A 72 -10.81 11.36 2.14
N ASN A 73 -9.63 10.79 2.33
CA ASN A 73 -8.76 11.18 3.43
C ASN A 73 -7.49 11.92 3.01
N HIS A 74 -7.13 11.84 1.73
CA HIS A 74 -5.86 12.39 1.24
C HIS A 74 -6.03 13.18 -0.06
N GLY A 75 -7.25 13.55 -0.38
CA GLY A 75 -7.50 14.36 -1.57
C GLY A 75 -7.21 13.66 -2.88
N GLY A 76 -7.16 12.34 -2.87
CA GLY A 76 -6.90 11.57 -4.08
C GLY A 76 -5.45 11.52 -4.49
N ARG A 77 -4.52 11.82 -3.58
CA ARG A 77 -3.10 11.89 -3.92
C ARG A 77 -2.24 11.21 -2.86
N LEU A 78 -1.22 10.49 -3.34
CA LEU A 78 -0.15 9.92 -2.52
C LEU A 78 1.18 10.36 -3.10
N ASP A 79 2.15 10.65 -2.25
CA ASP A 79 3.50 10.95 -2.72
C ASP A 79 4.19 9.69 -3.20
N GLY A 80 3.90 8.56 -2.59
CA GLY A 80 4.43 7.30 -3.04
C GLY A 80 3.58 6.13 -2.58
N ALA A 81 3.75 5.00 -3.24
CA ALA A 81 3.14 3.74 -2.87
C ALA A 81 4.16 2.63 -3.08
N ILE A 82 4.35 1.81 -2.07
CA ILE A 82 5.31 0.69 -2.11
C ILE A 82 4.52 -0.59 -2.01
N GLY A 83 4.58 -1.41 -3.05
CA GLY A 83 3.91 -2.69 -3.08
C GLY A 83 4.89 -3.84 -3.05
N SER A 84 4.59 -4.86 -2.26
CA SER A 84 5.38 -6.08 -2.16
C SER A 84 4.51 -7.24 -2.63
N SER A 85 4.99 -8.01 -3.60
CA SER A 85 4.27 -9.18 -4.12
C SER A 85 2.85 -8.79 -4.58
N LEU A 86 1.79 -9.30 -3.93
CA LEU A 86 0.42 -8.94 -4.27
C LEU A 86 0.17 -7.44 -4.19
N GLY A 87 0.81 -6.76 -3.23
CA GLY A 87 0.71 -5.32 -3.12
C GLY A 87 1.19 -4.60 -4.37
N SER A 88 2.17 -5.15 -5.09
CA SER A 88 2.63 -4.59 -6.36
C SER A 88 1.52 -4.57 -7.39
N THR A 89 0.70 -5.62 -7.42
CA THR A 89 -0.45 -5.67 -8.32
C THR A 89 -1.43 -4.54 -8.02
N PHE A 90 -1.69 -4.29 -6.75
CA PHE A 90 -2.59 -3.21 -6.37
C PHE A 90 -2.02 -1.84 -6.74
N VAL A 91 -0.73 -1.62 -6.51
CA VAL A 91 -0.08 -0.36 -6.91
C VAL A 91 -0.20 -0.17 -8.42
N GLY A 92 0.05 -1.21 -9.20
CA GLY A 92 -0.08 -1.15 -10.65
C GLY A 92 -1.48 -0.76 -11.08
N GLN A 93 -2.50 -1.35 -10.46
CA GLN A 93 -3.88 -1.04 -10.79
C GLN A 93 -4.23 0.40 -10.42
N LEU A 94 -3.78 0.87 -9.27
CA LEU A 94 -4.01 2.25 -8.86
C LEU A 94 -3.46 3.24 -9.88
N ILE A 95 -2.25 2.97 -10.38
CA ILE A 95 -1.62 3.82 -11.38
C ILE A 95 -2.37 3.76 -12.69
N MET A 96 -2.73 2.58 -13.14
CA MET A 96 -3.41 2.40 -14.44
C MET A 96 -4.79 3.05 -14.46
N ARG A 97 -5.52 2.98 -13.36
CA ARG A 97 -6.89 3.49 -13.31
C ARG A 97 -6.94 5.01 -13.20
N ARG A 98 -5.89 5.63 -12.72
CA ARG A 98 -5.74 7.09 -12.66
C ARG A 98 -6.82 7.82 -11.85
N LYS A 99 -7.48 7.11 -10.94
CA LYS A 99 -8.45 7.74 -10.04
C LYS A 99 -7.77 8.44 -8.88
N VAL A 100 -6.56 8.00 -8.53
CA VAL A 100 -5.72 8.64 -7.53
C VAL A 100 -4.38 8.93 -8.18
N HIS A 101 -3.74 10.01 -7.73
CA HIS A 101 -2.43 10.39 -8.24
C HIS A 101 -1.35 9.85 -7.32
N ILE A 102 -0.37 9.14 -7.89
CA ILE A 102 0.76 8.60 -7.15
C ILE A 102 2.02 9.11 -7.82
N ASP A 103 2.82 9.90 -7.10
CA ASP A 103 4.04 10.46 -7.67
C ASP A 103 5.08 9.39 -7.96
N HIS A 104 5.24 8.43 -7.05
CA HIS A 104 6.25 7.37 -7.21
C HIS A 104 5.65 6.04 -6.81
N GLY A 105 5.60 5.11 -7.75
CA GLY A 105 5.21 3.73 -7.46
C GLY A 105 6.44 2.87 -7.37
N ILE A 106 6.56 2.09 -6.29
CA ILE A 106 7.68 1.18 -6.08
C ILE A 106 7.13 -0.23 -6.02
N PHE A 107 7.64 -1.07 -6.90
CA PHE A 107 7.21 -2.46 -7.01
C PHE A 107 8.35 -3.35 -6.53
N GLY A 108 8.01 -4.31 -5.70
CA GLY A 108 9.03 -5.16 -5.18
C GLY A 108 8.51 -6.52 -4.78
N SER A 109 9.42 -7.29 -4.25
CA SER A 109 9.11 -8.59 -3.69
C SER A 109 9.59 -8.61 -2.25
N PRO A 110 9.18 -9.63 -1.47
CA PRO A 110 9.69 -9.77 -0.11
C PRO A 110 11.21 -9.85 -0.03
N ASP A 111 11.88 -10.10 -1.15
CA ASP A 111 13.33 -10.24 -1.20
C ASP A 111 14.05 -8.93 -1.41
N LEU A 112 13.35 -7.83 -1.55
CA LEU A 112 13.99 -6.53 -1.79
C LEU A 112 15.04 -6.19 -0.75
N ASP A 113 14.77 -6.52 0.49
CA ASP A 113 15.67 -6.16 1.59
C ASP A 113 16.99 -6.93 1.55
N GLN A 114 17.08 -7.90 0.71
CA GLN A 114 18.26 -8.75 0.59
C GLN A 114 19.23 -8.30 -0.50
N SER A 115 18.81 -7.39 -1.31
CA SER A 115 19.61 -6.93 -2.44
C SER A 115 20.57 -5.82 -2.06
#